data_150045963102d55f6389cdfb00bae0d4
#
_entry.id   150045963102d55f6389cdfb00bae0d4
#
_cell.length_a   1.000
_cell.length_b   1.000
_cell.length_c   1.000
_cell.angle_alpha   90.00
_cell.angle_beta   90.00
_cell.angle_gamma   90.00
#
_symmetry.space_group_name_H-M   'P 1'
#
loop_
_entity.id
_entity.type
_entity.pdbx_description
1 polymer ?
#
loop_
_entity_poly.entity_id
_entity_poly.type
_entity_poly.pdbx_seq_one_letter_code
_entity_poly.pdbx_strand_id
1 'polypeptide(L)'
;MDQLVKATAADGQLRVFAAVTTDVIAEAMQRHDCWPVAAAALGRTMTGALLFAANLKNKESVTIKFKGDGPLGTVTADATAEGSVRGCVDHPHVHLPLNAHGKIDVGGGIGQGILSVTRFTGLKEPVTGSVNIVSGEIADDLIHYLYTSEQTPSSIGLGVLVSPELQCLGAGGFFVQPLPGASDAVIDRLEANLKGISSVSHMVESGLDAEGIIRSVLGGFDDVKILSHTDLAFRCNCSKNYITDRLLTLGETDLRALRDDGTAEVKCHFCGAVYTFDQEELDAMYNVAQKMRAMRTGHEK
;
A
#
# COMPACT_ATOMS: atom_id res chain seq x y z
N MET A 1 16.79 0.76 -8.90
CA MET A 1 15.96 1.99 -8.82
C MET A 1 14.52 1.58 -8.99
N ASP A 2 13.68 1.90 -8.02
CA ASP A 2 12.30 1.45 -8.00
C ASP A 2 11.44 2.22 -9.01
N GLN A 3 10.72 1.47 -9.84
CA GLN A 3 9.97 2.06 -10.94
C GLN A 3 8.70 1.25 -11.23
N LEU A 4 7.63 1.93 -11.63
CA LEU A 4 6.42 1.35 -12.17
C LEU A 4 6.35 1.63 -13.67
N VAL A 5 6.08 0.59 -14.44
CA VAL A 5 5.92 0.66 -15.90
C VAL A 5 4.50 0.27 -16.27
N LYS A 6 3.92 1.02 -17.20
CA LYS A 6 2.61 0.74 -17.80
C LYS A 6 2.80 0.32 -19.25
N ALA A 7 2.07 -0.71 -19.66
CA ALA A 7 2.11 -1.22 -21.02
C ALA A 7 0.73 -1.71 -21.51
N THR A 8 0.62 -1.87 -22.81
CA THR A 8 -0.46 -2.60 -23.49
C THR A 8 0.11 -3.64 -24.42
N ALA A 9 -0.68 -4.67 -24.73
CA ALA A 9 -0.34 -5.71 -25.71
C ALA A 9 -1.61 -6.26 -26.38
N ALA A 10 -1.43 -7.16 -27.35
CA ALA A 10 -2.50 -7.79 -28.11
C ALA A 10 -3.44 -6.74 -28.76
N ASP A 11 -2.85 -5.80 -29.51
CA ASP A 11 -3.57 -4.68 -30.14
C ASP A 11 -4.44 -3.88 -29.16
N GLY A 12 -3.96 -3.72 -27.91
CA GLY A 12 -4.65 -2.98 -26.86
C GLY A 12 -5.70 -3.80 -26.11
N GLN A 13 -5.81 -5.12 -26.33
CA GLN A 13 -6.72 -6.00 -25.61
C GLN A 13 -6.25 -6.29 -24.17
N LEU A 14 -4.95 -6.13 -23.90
CA LEU A 14 -4.35 -6.31 -22.58
C LEU A 14 -3.76 -5.00 -22.06
N ARG A 15 -4.02 -4.71 -20.79
CA ARG A 15 -3.37 -3.65 -20.02
C ARG A 15 -2.53 -4.29 -18.92
N VAL A 16 -1.28 -3.85 -18.80
CA VAL A 16 -0.34 -4.42 -17.85
C VAL A 16 0.42 -3.32 -17.13
N PHE A 17 0.59 -3.49 -15.83
CA PHE A 17 1.48 -2.69 -15.00
C PHE A 17 2.45 -3.63 -14.30
N ALA A 18 3.69 -3.23 -14.17
CA ALA A 18 4.64 -3.90 -13.29
C ALA A 18 5.43 -2.87 -12.49
N ALA A 19 5.83 -3.26 -11.29
CA ALA A 19 6.61 -2.42 -10.40
C ALA A 19 7.73 -3.22 -9.77
N VAL A 20 8.92 -2.62 -9.72
CA VAL A 20 10.01 -2.99 -8.80
C VAL A 20 9.94 -2.02 -7.62
N THR A 21 9.95 -2.53 -6.41
CA THR A 21 9.70 -1.76 -5.18
C THR A 21 10.70 -2.08 -4.06
N THR A 22 11.86 -2.63 -4.40
CA THR A 22 12.85 -3.14 -3.43
C THR A 22 13.32 -2.07 -2.46
N ASP A 23 13.72 -0.90 -2.97
CA ASP A 23 14.24 0.21 -2.15
C ASP A 23 13.12 0.81 -1.28
N VAL A 24 11.93 1.00 -1.85
CA VAL A 24 10.74 1.50 -1.14
C VAL A 24 10.33 0.58 0.02
N ILE A 25 10.38 -0.74 -0.21
CA ILE A 25 10.02 -1.70 0.84
C ILE A 25 11.13 -1.83 1.86
N ALA A 26 12.40 -1.77 1.47
CA ALA A 26 13.52 -1.73 2.40
C ALA A 26 13.40 -0.52 3.36
N GLU A 27 13.05 0.66 2.83
CA GLU A 27 12.80 1.85 3.65
C GLU A 27 11.62 1.66 4.61
N ALA A 28 10.51 1.08 4.16
CA ALA A 28 9.36 0.79 5.01
C ALA A 28 9.71 -0.20 6.13
N MET A 29 10.43 -1.28 5.80
CA MET A 29 10.89 -2.28 6.76
C MET A 29 11.76 -1.65 7.86
N GLN A 30 12.69 -0.78 7.48
CA GLN A 30 13.57 -0.08 8.42
C GLN A 30 12.78 0.87 9.33
N ARG A 31 11.84 1.65 8.77
CA ARG A 31 11.04 2.62 9.53
C ARG A 31 10.13 1.99 10.58
N HIS A 32 9.63 0.79 10.29
CA HIS A 32 8.71 0.07 11.14
C HIS A 32 9.37 -1.07 11.92
N ASP A 33 10.67 -1.32 11.73
CA ASP A 33 11.40 -2.44 12.34
C ASP A 33 10.70 -3.78 12.08
N CYS A 34 10.35 -4.03 10.80
CA CYS A 34 9.52 -5.17 10.44
C CYS A 34 10.27 -6.50 10.49
N TRP A 35 9.69 -7.50 11.17
CA TRP A 35 10.08 -8.89 11.05
C TRP A 35 9.53 -9.50 9.74
N PRO A 36 10.04 -10.68 9.28
CA PRO A 36 9.78 -11.18 7.92
C PRO A 36 8.31 -11.28 7.54
N VAL A 37 7.43 -11.70 8.44
CA VAL A 37 5.99 -11.82 8.16
C VAL A 37 5.37 -10.44 7.92
N ALA A 38 5.67 -9.49 8.79
CA ALA A 38 5.20 -8.11 8.67
C ALA A 38 5.80 -7.42 7.43
N ALA A 39 7.08 -7.64 7.14
CA ALA A 39 7.77 -7.14 5.97
C ALA A 39 7.12 -7.62 4.66
N ALA A 40 6.81 -8.91 4.57
CA ALA A 40 6.16 -9.49 3.40
C ALA A 40 4.72 -8.98 3.25
N ALA A 41 3.93 -8.93 4.33
CA ALA A 41 2.57 -8.42 4.31
C ALA A 41 2.50 -6.94 3.92
N LEU A 42 3.29 -6.09 4.60
CA LEU A 42 3.35 -4.66 4.35
C LEU A 42 3.85 -4.36 2.93
N GLY A 43 4.95 -5.02 2.53
CA GLY A 43 5.56 -4.81 1.21
C GLY A 43 4.64 -5.22 0.06
N ARG A 44 3.96 -6.38 0.16
CA ARG A 44 2.94 -6.78 -0.83
C ARG A 44 1.77 -5.80 -0.86
N THR A 45 1.30 -5.33 0.29
CA THR A 45 0.20 -4.35 0.36
C THR A 45 0.59 -3.03 -0.27
N MET A 46 1.80 -2.51 -0.01
CA MET A 46 2.33 -1.28 -0.59
C MET A 46 2.52 -1.41 -2.11
N THR A 47 3.09 -2.52 -2.58
CA THR A 47 3.24 -2.79 -4.02
C THR A 47 1.88 -2.92 -4.70
N GLY A 48 0.92 -3.62 -4.09
CA GLY A 48 -0.46 -3.69 -4.56
C GLY A 48 -1.12 -2.33 -4.66
N ALA A 49 -0.94 -1.46 -3.66
CA ALA A 49 -1.47 -0.09 -3.67
C ALA A 49 -0.89 0.74 -4.82
N LEU A 50 0.42 0.63 -5.11
CA LEU A 50 1.05 1.28 -6.26
C LEU A 50 0.47 0.81 -7.60
N LEU A 51 0.25 -0.51 -7.75
CA LEU A 51 -0.37 -1.08 -8.95
C LEU A 51 -1.82 -0.61 -9.14
N PHE A 52 -2.59 -0.48 -8.05
CA PHE A 52 -3.94 0.09 -8.09
C PHE A 52 -3.93 1.58 -8.41
N ALA A 53 -2.99 2.33 -7.84
CA ALA A 53 -2.81 3.75 -8.10
C ALA A 53 -2.37 4.05 -9.53
N ALA A 54 -1.77 3.08 -10.23
CA ALA A 54 -1.35 3.22 -11.62
C ALA A 54 -2.49 3.63 -12.59
N ASN A 55 -3.73 3.30 -12.26
CA ASN A 55 -4.93 3.68 -13.04
C ASN A 55 -5.50 5.05 -12.67
N LEU A 56 -5.03 5.65 -11.60
CA LEU A 56 -5.54 6.91 -11.09
C LEU A 56 -4.92 8.10 -11.85
N LYS A 57 -5.54 9.28 -11.73
CA LYS A 57 -5.12 10.49 -12.42
C LYS A 57 -4.58 11.53 -11.43
N ASN A 58 -3.49 12.18 -11.78
CA ASN A 58 -2.92 13.33 -11.04
C ASN A 58 -2.87 13.12 -9.52
N LYS A 59 -3.55 13.97 -8.76
CA LYS A 59 -3.57 13.98 -7.29
C LYS A 59 -4.46 12.90 -6.65
N GLU A 60 -5.00 11.98 -7.44
CA GLU A 60 -5.80 10.88 -6.90
C GLU A 60 -4.92 9.89 -6.14
N SER A 61 -5.53 9.21 -5.18
CA SER A 61 -4.85 8.23 -4.35
C SER A 61 -5.76 7.06 -4.00
N VAL A 62 -5.15 5.97 -3.58
CA VAL A 62 -5.84 4.78 -3.08
C VAL A 62 -5.27 4.36 -1.74
N THR A 63 -6.15 3.98 -0.84
CA THR A 63 -5.82 3.30 0.41
C THR A 63 -6.28 1.85 0.33
N ILE A 64 -5.37 0.92 0.56
CA ILE A 64 -5.66 -0.51 0.74
C ILE A 64 -5.48 -0.87 2.20
N LYS A 65 -6.49 -1.49 2.81
CA LYS A 65 -6.48 -1.85 4.22
C LYS A 65 -6.95 -3.28 4.42
N PHE A 66 -6.08 -4.11 4.96
CA PHE A 66 -6.38 -5.43 5.47
C PHE A 66 -6.60 -5.34 6.97
N LYS A 67 -7.81 -5.59 7.45
CA LYS A 67 -8.14 -5.68 8.87
C LYS A 67 -8.50 -7.12 9.19
N GLY A 68 -7.50 -7.88 9.59
CA GLY A 68 -7.63 -9.29 9.95
C GLY A 68 -7.63 -9.53 11.46
N ASP A 69 -7.95 -10.77 11.85
CA ASP A 69 -7.88 -11.26 13.23
C ASP A 69 -6.55 -11.97 13.53
N GLY A 70 -5.66 -12.05 12.56
CA GLY A 70 -4.31 -12.61 12.73
C GLY A 70 -3.38 -11.69 13.53
N PRO A 71 -2.21 -12.21 13.92
CA PRO A 71 -1.30 -11.51 14.83
C PRO A 71 -0.71 -10.20 14.28
N LEU A 72 -0.72 -9.95 12.97
CA LEU A 72 -0.27 -8.68 12.37
C LEU A 72 -1.22 -7.52 12.68
N GLY A 73 -2.49 -7.81 13.00
CA GLY A 73 -3.52 -6.80 13.14
C GLY A 73 -3.88 -6.17 11.80
N THR A 74 -3.88 -4.84 11.74
CA THR A 74 -4.20 -4.12 10.50
C THR A 74 -2.93 -3.83 9.70
N VAL A 75 -3.00 -4.09 8.39
CA VAL A 75 -1.98 -3.65 7.43
C VAL A 75 -2.61 -2.64 6.49
N THR A 76 -2.01 -1.46 6.37
CA THR A 76 -2.55 -0.36 5.56
C THR A 76 -1.46 0.19 4.64
N ALA A 77 -1.82 0.49 3.40
CA ALA A 77 -0.97 1.20 2.46
C ALA A 77 -1.75 2.28 1.71
N ASP A 78 -1.15 3.46 1.59
CA ASP A 78 -1.64 4.57 0.77
C ASP A 78 -0.68 4.77 -0.42
N ALA A 79 -1.21 4.84 -1.64
CA ALA A 79 -0.42 5.15 -2.83
C ALA A 79 -1.10 6.23 -3.69
N THR A 80 -0.28 7.01 -4.40
CA THR A 80 -0.74 8.06 -5.31
C THR A 80 -0.44 7.72 -6.76
N ALA A 81 -1.17 8.33 -7.68
CA ALA A 81 -0.91 8.22 -9.12
C ALA A 81 0.51 8.65 -9.53
N GLU A 82 1.18 9.45 -8.70
CA GLU A 82 2.52 10.00 -8.93
C GLU A 82 3.65 9.07 -8.44
N GLY A 83 3.33 7.85 -7.98
CA GLY A 83 4.32 6.85 -7.55
C GLY A 83 4.79 6.99 -6.10
N SER A 84 4.13 7.82 -5.29
CA SER A 84 4.41 7.89 -3.86
C SER A 84 3.60 6.84 -3.12
N VAL A 85 4.23 6.17 -2.17
CA VAL A 85 3.57 5.19 -1.30
C VAL A 85 4.05 5.32 0.14
N ARG A 86 3.17 4.99 1.07
CA ARG A 86 3.47 4.78 2.49
C ARG A 86 2.58 3.67 3.04
N GLY A 87 3.01 3.05 4.11
CA GLY A 87 2.22 1.98 4.73
C GLY A 87 2.60 1.77 6.17
N CYS A 88 1.81 0.98 6.87
CA CYS A 88 2.03 0.60 8.26
C CYS A 88 1.38 -0.73 8.58
N VAL A 89 1.84 -1.36 9.63
CA VAL A 89 1.31 -2.59 10.21
C VAL A 89 1.20 -2.40 11.73
N ASP A 90 0.12 -2.90 12.33
CA ASP A 90 -0.12 -2.71 13.77
C ASP A 90 0.96 -3.41 14.62
N HIS A 91 1.33 -4.65 14.25
CA HIS A 91 2.29 -5.46 14.98
C HIS A 91 3.44 -5.91 14.07
N PRO A 92 4.54 -5.12 13.99
CA PRO A 92 5.64 -5.42 13.07
C PRO A 92 6.53 -6.59 13.52
N HIS A 93 6.50 -6.99 14.79
CA HIS A 93 7.36 -8.02 15.39
C HIS A 93 6.68 -9.38 15.51
N VAL A 94 5.98 -9.79 14.46
CA VAL A 94 5.30 -11.09 14.41
C VAL A 94 6.22 -12.15 13.82
N HIS A 95 6.38 -13.27 14.56
CA HIS A 95 7.07 -14.46 14.10
C HIS A 95 6.08 -15.61 13.92
N LEU A 96 6.05 -16.19 12.73
CA LEU A 96 5.30 -17.40 12.42
C LEU A 96 6.26 -18.43 11.77
N PRO A 97 6.02 -19.73 11.96
CA PRO A 97 6.74 -20.75 11.22
C PRO A 97 6.43 -20.62 9.72
N LEU A 98 7.28 -21.17 8.88
CA LEU A 98 6.99 -21.24 7.44
C LEU A 98 5.70 -22.04 7.21
N ASN A 99 4.94 -21.65 6.17
CA ASN A 99 3.73 -22.36 5.77
C ASN A 99 4.05 -23.75 5.17
N ALA A 100 3.03 -24.54 4.83
CA ALA A 100 3.17 -25.88 4.27
C ALA A 100 3.99 -25.96 2.96
N HIS A 101 4.21 -24.81 2.30
CA HIS A 101 5.02 -24.70 1.09
C HIS A 101 6.45 -24.19 1.35
N GLY A 102 6.88 -24.09 2.60
CA GLY A 102 8.19 -23.57 2.99
C GLY A 102 8.37 -22.07 2.77
N LYS A 103 7.28 -21.29 2.71
CA LYS A 103 7.29 -19.85 2.52
C LYS A 103 6.86 -19.12 3.79
N ILE A 104 7.18 -17.82 3.88
CA ILE A 104 6.69 -16.93 4.93
C ILE A 104 5.15 -16.97 4.94
N ASP A 105 4.56 -17.24 6.11
CA ASP A 105 3.12 -17.40 6.28
C ASP A 105 2.43 -16.03 6.47
N VAL A 106 2.22 -15.33 5.36
CA VAL A 106 1.52 -14.04 5.35
C VAL A 106 0.04 -14.23 5.63
N GLY A 107 -0.57 -15.30 5.08
CA GLY A 107 -1.97 -15.63 5.31
C GLY A 107 -2.28 -15.85 6.77
N GLY A 108 -1.47 -16.65 7.47
CA GLY A 108 -1.59 -16.83 8.93
C GLY A 108 -1.31 -15.54 9.71
N GLY A 109 -0.47 -14.66 9.19
CA GLY A 109 -0.20 -13.35 9.78
C GLY A 109 -1.39 -12.40 9.72
N ILE A 110 -2.11 -12.37 8.62
CA ILE A 110 -3.31 -11.52 8.39
C ILE A 110 -4.55 -12.14 9.04
N GLY A 111 -4.78 -13.44 8.86
CA GLY A 111 -6.00 -14.12 9.35
C GLY A 111 -7.24 -13.77 8.55
N GLN A 112 -8.41 -14.02 9.17
CA GLN A 112 -9.72 -13.70 8.59
C GLN A 112 -10.11 -12.25 8.88
N GLY A 113 -10.93 -11.64 8.03
CA GLY A 113 -11.35 -10.26 8.23
C GLY A 113 -11.85 -9.58 6.96
N ILE A 114 -11.58 -8.28 6.86
CA ILE A 114 -12.09 -7.42 5.79
C ILE A 114 -10.91 -6.74 5.06
N LEU A 115 -10.90 -6.88 3.74
CA LEU A 115 -10.14 -6.03 2.83
C LEU A 115 -11.02 -4.84 2.41
N SER A 116 -10.51 -3.63 2.58
CA SER A 116 -11.14 -2.40 2.10
C SER A 116 -10.21 -1.65 1.17
N VAL A 117 -10.75 -1.17 0.06
CA VAL A 117 -10.05 -0.32 -0.91
C VAL A 117 -10.81 1.00 -1.02
N THR A 118 -10.16 2.08 -0.64
CA THR A 118 -10.73 3.44 -0.68
C THR A 118 -10.02 4.27 -1.74
N ARG A 119 -10.78 4.85 -2.67
CA ARG A 119 -10.27 5.73 -3.73
C ARG A 119 -10.65 7.18 -3.47
N PHE A 120 -9.65 8.05 -3.54
CA PHE A 120 -9.78 9.50 -3.42
C PHE A 120 -9.62 10.11 -4.82
N THR A 121 -10.74 10.30 -5.52
CA THR A 121 -10.78 10.71 -6.93
C THR A 121 -11.19 12.18 -7.11
N GLY A 122 -10.97 13.02 -6.09
CA GLY A 122 -11.37 14.44 -6.12
C GLY A 122 -12.87 14.67 -5.91
N LEU A 123 -13.67 13.64 -5.71
CA LEU A 123 -15.05 13.74 -5.28
C LEU A 123 -15.14 14.24 -3.83
N LYS A 124 -16.29 14.80 -3.45
CA LYS A 124 -16.51 15.30 -2.08
C LYS A 124 -16.31 14.22 -1.02
N GLU A 125 -16.68 12.98 -1.35
CA GLU A 125 -16.49 11.82 -0.50
C GLU A 125 -15.70 10.73 -1.24
N PRO A 126 -14.77 10.03 -0.55
CA PRO A 126 -14.06 8.93 -1.15
C PRO A 126 -14.98 7.73 -1.40
N VAL A 127 -14.65 6.93 -2.39
CA VAL A 127 -15.38 5.69 -2.70
C VAL A 127 -14.67 4.52 -2.06
N THR A 128 -15.36 3.76 -1.22
CA THR A 128 -14.83 2.56 -0.55
C THR A 128 -15.59 1.32 -0.96
N GLY A 129 -14.88 0.32 -1.45
CA GLY A 129 -15.36 -1.06 -1.61
C GLY A 129 -14.73 -1.96 -0.57
N SER A 130 -15.46 -3.00 -0.14
CA SER A 130 -14.97 -3.95 0.86
C SER A 130 -15.39 -5.37 0.54
N VAL A 131 -14.53 -6.35 0.82
CA VAL A 131 -14.78 -7.79 0.68
C VAL A 131 -14.20 -8.53 1.89
N ASN A 132 -14.65 -9.77 2.11
CA ASN A 132 -14.00 -10.64 3.08
C ASN A 132 -12.60 -11.05 2.57
N ILE A 133 -11.65 -11.16 3.48
CA ILE A 133 -10.34 -11.75 3.20
C ILE A 133 -10.54 -13.24 2.95
N VAL A 134 -9.99 -13.77 1.85
CA VAL A 134 -10.15 -15.16 1.44
C VAL A 134 -8.91 -16.01 1.72
N SER A 135 -7.71 -15.44 1.58
CA SER A 135 -6.45 -16.16 1.80
C SER A 135 -5.50 -15.45 2.77
N GLY A 136 -5.56 -14.12 2.84
CA GLY A 136 -4.58 -13.29 3.54
C GLY A 136 -3.22 -13.19 2.83
N GLU A 137 -3.04 -13.83 1.66
CA GLU A 137 -1.80 -13.77 0.87
C GLU A 137 -1.65 -12.47 0.07
N ILE A 138 -2.54 -11.51 0.29
CA ILE A 138 -2.61 -10.17 -0.29
C ILE A 138 -2.99 -10.19 -1.77
N ALA A 139 -2.24 -10.85 -2.64
CA ALA A 139 -2.48 -10.86 -4.09
C ALA A 139 -3.84 -11.49 -4.42
N ASP A 140 -4.14 -12.65 -3.85
CA ASP A 140 -5.39 -13.37 -4.08
C ASP A 140 -6.59 -12.55 -3.60
N ASP A 141 -6.46 -11.87 -2.45
CA ASP A 141 -7.50 -11.04 -1.88
C ASP A 141 -7.78 -9.79 -2.73
N LEU A 142 -6.72 -9.20 -3.33
CA LEU A 142 -6.85 -8.09 -4.26
C LEU A 142 -7.52 -8.53 -5.57
N ILE A 143 -7.20 -9.72 -6.07
CA ILE A 143 -7.86 -10.33 -7.24
C ILE A 143 -9.35 -10.56 -6.91
N HIS A 144 -9.63 -11.14 -5.73
CA HIS A 144 -11.00 -11.35 -5.27
C HIS A 144 -11.79 -10.04 -5.16
N TYR A 145 -11.17 -8.99 -4.64
CA TYR A 145 -11.77 -7.66 -4.56
C TYR A 145 -12.11 -7.10 -5.95
N LEU A 146 -11.17 -7.16 -6.91
CA LEU A 146 -11.40 -6.69 -8.28
C LEU A 146 -12.53 -7.43 -8.97
N TYR A 147 -12.58 -8.75 -8.78
CA TYR A 147 -13.63 -9.57 -9.38
C TYR A 147 -15.00 -9.29 -8.75
N THR A 148 -15.07 -9.26 -7.41
CA THR A 148 -16.35 -9.20 -6.67
C THR A 148 -16.91 -7.80 -6.56
N SER A 149 -16.05 -6.81 -6.25
CA SER A 149 -16.47 -5.43 -5.99
C SER A 149 -16.44 -4.55 -7.24
N GLU A 150 -15.43 -4.74 -8.12
CA GLU A 150 -15.27 -3.92 -9.32
C GLU A 150 -15.70 -4.61 -10.62
N GLN A 151 -16.02 -5.91 -10.55
CA GLN A 151 -16.39 -6.73 -11.70
C GLN A 151 -15.35 -6.66 -12.83
N THR A 152 -14.09 -6.58 -12.45
CA THR A 152 -12.95 -6.40 -13.34
C THR A 152 -12.04 -7.62 -13.26
N PRO A 153 -12.18 -8.62 -14.15
CA PRO A 153 -11.27 -9.75 -14.19
C PRO A 153 -9.83 -9.28 -14.36
N SER A 154 -8.95 -9.70 -13.46
CA SER A 154 -7.55 -9.28 -13.45
C SER A 154 -6.69 -10.36 -12.80
N SER A 155 -5.40 -10.37 -13.11
CA SER A 155 -4.41 -11.18 -12.39
C SER A 155 -3.35 -10.28 -11.78
N ILE A 156 -2.94 -10.60 -10.55
CA ILE A 156 -1.95 -9.87 -9.78
C ILE A 156 -0.92 -10.87 -9.26
N GLY A 157 0.36 -10.55 -9.44
CA GLY A 157 1.45 -11.23 -8.76
C GLY A 157 2.20 -10.24 -7.88
N LEU A 158 2.43 -10.61 -6.62
CA LEU A 158 3.18 -9.81 -5.65
C LEU A 158 4.26 -10.67 -5.02
N GLY A 159 5.43 -10.08 -4.77
CA GLY A 159 6.53 -10.79 -4.12
C GLY A 159 7.39 -9.86 -3.29
N VAL A 160 7.79 -10.33 -2.12
CA VAL A 160 8.81 -9.70 -1.26
C VAL A 160 9.71 -10.82 -0.75
N LEU A 161 10.99 -10.71 -1.01
CA LEU A 161 12.02 -11.63 -0.54
C LEU A 161 12.83 -10.95 0.57
N VAL A 162 12.80 -11.55 1.74
CA VAL A 162 13.51 -11.05 2.92
C VAL A 162 14.62 -12.03 3.29
N SER A 163 15.83 -11.52 3.50
CA SER A 163 16.96 -12.34 3.95
C SER A 163 16.86 -12.67 5.44
N PRO A 164 17.65 -13.65 5.94
CA PRO A 164 17.75 -13.92 7.38
C PRO A 164 18.23 -12.71 8.20
N GLU A 165 18.98 -11.79 7.58
CA GLU A 165 19.50 -10.56 8.17
C GLU A 165 18.48 -9.40 8.08
N LEU A 166 17.21 -9.70 7.76
CA LEU A 166 16.11 -8.76 7.64
C LEU A 166 16.30 -7.70 6.52
N GLN A 167 17.01 -8.06 5.45
CA GLN A 167 17.17 -7.21 4.28
C GLN A 167 16.13 -7.55 3.19
N CYS A 168 15.60 -6.54 2.51
CA CYS A 168 14.78 -6.75 1.32
C CYS A 168 15.68 -7.04 0.11
N LEU A 169 15.72 -8.30 -0.34
CA LEU A 169 16.52 -8.73 -1.48
C LEU A 169 15.84 -8.49 -2.83
N GLY A 170 14.51 -8.50 -2.85
CA GLY A 170 13.73 -8.27 -4.04
C GLY A 170 12.25 -8.10 -3.71
N ALA A 171 11.68 -7.00 -4.16
CA ALA A 171 10.25 -6.73 -4.00
C ALA A 171 9.68 -6.16 -5.30
N GLY A 172 8.47 -6.58 -5.65
CA GLY A 172 7.78 -6.10 -6.83
C GLY A 172 6.44 -6.78 -7.05
N GLY A 173 5.83 -6.42 -8.15
CA GLY A 173 4.55 -6.99 -8.54
C GLY A 173 4.18 -6.65 -9.96
N PHE A 174 3.16 -7.35 -10.46
CA PHE A 174 2.49 -7.03 -11.69
C PHE A 174 0.97 -7.06 -11.51
N PHE A 175 0.31 -6.34 -12.36
CA PHE A 175 -1.14 -6.33 -12.55
C PHE A 175 -1.40 -6.47 -14.04
N VAL A 176 -2.21 -7.43 -14.45
CA VAL A 176 -2.64 -7.60 -15.84
C VAL A 176 -4.14 -7.74 -15.93
N GLN A 177 -4.73 -7.05 -16.90
CA GLN A 177 -6.15 -6.99 -17.10
C GLN A 177 -6.49 -7.13 -18.58
N PRO A 178 -7.30 -8.13 -18.96
CA PRO A 178 -8.00 -8.14 -20.26
C PRO A 178 -8.98 -6.97 -20.32
N LEU A 179 -8.96 -6.21 -21.40
CA LEU A 179 -9.90 -5.14 -21.62
C LEU A 179 -11.18 -5.66 -22.29
N PRO A 180 -12.31 -4.93 -22.20
CA PRO A 180 -13.55 -5.33 -22.84
C PRO A 180 -13.35 -5.63 -24.33
N GLY A 181 -13.78 -6.80 -24.77
CA GLY A 181 -13.62 -7.26 -26.15
C GLY A 181 -12.33 -8.05 -26.41
N ALA A 182 -11.54 -8.35 -25.37
CA ALA A 182 -10.41 -9.27 -25.49
C ALA A 182 -10.90 -10.65 -25.99
N SER A 183 -10.18 -11.22 -26.98
CA SER A 183 -10.53 -12.52 -27.54
C SER A 183 -10.11 -13.66 -26.61
N ASP A 184 -10.83 -14.78 -26.69
CA ASP A 184 -10.52 -15.99 -25.90
C ASP A 184 -9.08 -16.46 -26.15
N ALA A 185 -8.59 -16.38 -27.39
CA ALA A 185 -7.21 -16.75 -27.73
C ALA A 185 -6.15 -15.91 -27.01
N VAL A 186 -6.43 -14.62 -26.78
CA VAL A 186 -5.56 -13.72 -26.01
C VAL A 186 -5.61 -14.08 -24.52
N ILE A 187 -6.79 -14.40 -24.00
CA ILE A 187 -6.99 -14.79 -22.60
C ILE A 187 -6.30 -16.12 -22.32
N ASP A 188 -6.54 -17.15 -23.16
CA ASP A 188 -5.93 -18.48 -23.03
C ASP A 188 -4.39 -18.41 -23.03
N ARG A 189 -3.82 -17.59 -23.93
CA ARG A 189 -2.39 -17.38 -24.00
C ARG A 189 -1.84 -16.70 -22.74
N LEU A 190 -2.52 -15.66 -22.25
CA LEU A 190 -2.16 -14.99 -21.01
C LEU A 190 -2.19 -15.96 -19.83
N GLU A 191 -3.24 -16.77 -19.70
CA GLU A 191 -3.35 -17.77 -18.64
C GLU A 191 -2.22 -18.81 -18.70
N ALA A 192 -1.87 -19.26 -19.92
CA ALA A 192 -0.74 -20.19 -20.11
C ALA A 192 0.58 -19.59 -19.64
N ASN A 193 0.82 -18.29 -19.94
CA ASN A 193 2.00 -17.58 -19.48
C ASN A 193 2.02 -17.47 -17.95
N LEU A 194 0.90 -17.06 -17.34
CA LEU A 194 0.82 -16.87 -15.89
C LEU A 194 1.06 -18.14 -15.08
N LYS A 195 0.65 -19.31 -15.63
CA LYS A 195 0.94 -20.63 -15.01
C LYS A 195 2.44 -20.96 -14.98
N GLY A 196 3.22 -20.42 -15.90
CA GLY A 196 4.66 -20.66 -16.03
C GLY A 196 5.55 -19.61 -15.33
N ILE A 197 4.95 -18.57 -14.76
CA ILE A 197 5.71 -17.46 -14.15
C ILE A 197 6.35 -17.90 -12.82
N SER A 198 7.64 -17.58 -12.66
CA SER A 198 8.35 -17.70 -11.39
C SER A 198 7.89 -16.62 -10.39
N SER A 199 8.26 -16.78 -9.12
CA SER A 199 7.98 -15.76 -8.09
C SER A 199 8.53 -14.39 -8.49
N VAL A 200 7.69 -13.35 -8.42
CA VAL A 200 8.08 -11.97 -8.77
C VAL A 200 9.30 -11.51 -7.96
N SER A 201 9.36 -11.86 -6.67
CA SER A 201 10.52 -11.49 -5.84
C SER A 201 11.84 -12.10 -6.33
N HIS A 202 11.81 -13.33 -6.85
CA HIS A 202 13.00 -13.94 -7.46
C HIS A 202 13.33 -13.36 -8.83
N MET A 203 12.34 -12.94 -9.62
CA MET A 203 12.60 -12.20 -10.86
C MET A 203 13.37 -10.91 -10.56
N VAL A 204 12.92 -10.14 -9.54
CA VAL A 204 13.57 -8.89 -9.15
C VAL A 204 14.97 -9.15 -8.57
N GLU A 205 15.12 -10.13 -7.68
CA GLU A 205 16.41 -10.53 -7.11
C GLU A 205 17.42 -10.93 -8.22
N SER A 206 16.94 -11.59 -9.27
CA SER A 206 17.77 -11.96 -10.43
C SER A 206 18.12 -10.80 -11.37
N GLY A 207 17.64 -9.58 -11.06
CA GLY A 207 17.96 -8.36 -11.77
C GLY A 207 16.96 -7.94 -12.85
N LEU A 208 15.77 -8.55 -12.92
CA LEU A 208 14.72 -8.07 -13.82
C LEU A 208 14.19 -6.73 -13.31
N ASP A 209 14.09 -5.76 -14.22
CA ASP A 209 13.37 -4.52 -14.01
C ASP A 209 11.86 -4.67 -14.29
N ALA A 210 11.10 -3.60 -14.15
CA ALA A 210 9.66 -3.63 -14.37
C ALA A 210 9.27 -3.98 -15.82
N GLU A 211 10.05 -3.56 -16.82
CA GLU A 211 9.84 -3.97 -18.21
C GLU A 211 10.11 -5.47 -18.39
N GLY A 212 11.17 -5.99 -17.78
CA GLY A 212 11.49 -7.41 -17.79
C GLY A 212 10.38 -8.27 -17.20
N ILE A 213 9.75 -7.80 -16.10
CA ILE A 213 8.56 -8.45 -15.52
C ILE A 213 7.39 -8.44 -16.52
N ILE A 214 7.10 -7.28 -17.18
CA ILE A 214 6.05 -7.19 -18.22
C ILE A 214 6.32 -8.18 -19.35
N ARG A 215 7.55 -8.24 -19.86
CA ARG A 215 7.92 -9.17 -20.94
C ARG A 215 7.79 -10.63 -20.52
N SER A 216 8.04 -10.96 -19.26
CA SER A 216 7.83 -12.29 -18.71
C SER A 216 6.34 -12.65 -18.65
N VAL A 217 5.50 -11.74 -18.18
CA VAL A 217 4.02 -11.90 -18.10
C VAL A 217 3.41 -12.04 -19.51
N LEU A 218 3.91 -11.26 -20.46
CA LEU A 218 3.41 -11.16 -21.82
C LEU A 218 4.21 -12.03 -22.81
N GLY A 219 4.84 -13.11 -22.36
CA GLY A 219 5.62 -13.99 -23.23
C GLY A 219 4.91 -14.37 -24.52
N GLY A 220 5.59 -14.11 -25.68
CA GLY A 220 5.07 -14.39 -27.01
C GLY A 220 3.99 -13.43 -27.52
N PHE A 221 3.69 -12.33 -26.84
CA PHE A 221 3.02 -11.19 -27.44
C PHE A 221 4.09 -10.26 -28.03
N ASP A 222 4.09 -10.05 -29.34
CA ASP A 222 5.15 -9.31 -30.05
C ASP A 222 4.90 -7.80 -30.10
N ASP A 223 3.68 -7.36 -29.79
CA ASP A 223 3.21 -5.99 -29.91
C ASP A 223 3.14 -5.23 -28.58
N VAL A 224 3.97 -5.62 -27.62
CA VAL A 224 4.05 -4.94 -26.32
C VAL A 224 4.48 -3.49 -26.49
N LYS A 225 3.61 -2.55 -26.07
CA LYS A 225 3.86 -1.11 -26.11
C LYS A 225 4.00 -0.55 -24.71
N ILE A 226 5.18 -0.06 -24.37
CA ILE A 226 5.41 0.67 -23.14
C ILE A 226 4.79 2.06 -23.26
N LEU A 227 3.97 2.46 -22.28
CA LEU A 227 3.22 3.71 -22.28
C LEU A 227 3.89 4.77 -21.40
N SER A 228 4.38 4.38 -20.23
CA SER A 228 5.01 5.31 -19.29
C SER A 228 5.85 4.59 -18.25
N HIS A 229 6.79 5.35 -17.69
CA HIS A 229 7.57 4.99 -16.52
C HIS A 229 7.25 6.00 -15.41
N THR A 230 7.20 5.54 -14.17
CA THR A 230 6.96 6.36 -12.98
C THR A 230 7.94 5.94 -11.91
N ASP A 231 8.76 6.86 -11.42
CA ASP A 231 9.68 6.59 -10.31
C ASP A 231 8.88 6.42 -9.02
N LEU A 232 9.28 5.44 -8.22
CA LEU A 232 8.60 5.12 -6.98
C LEU A 232 9.39 5.61 -5.77
N ALA A 233 8.68 6.07 -4.74
CA ALA A 233 9.31 6.51 -3.52
C ALA A 233 8.41 6.30 -2.29
N PHE A 234 9.03 5.94 -1.17
CA PHE A 234 8.36 6.04 0.13
C PHE A 234 8.22 7.53 0.48
N ARG A 235 6.99 8.02 0.61
CA ARG A 235 6.73 9.42 0.98
C ARG A 235 5.59 9.53 1.98
N CYS A 236 5.86 10.21 3.09
CA CYS A 236 4.85 10.56 4.07
C CYS A 236 4.70 12.08 4.14
N ASN A 237 3.47 12.55 4.07
CA ASN A 237 3.15 13.99 4.13
C ASN A 237 2.96 14.50 5.56
N CYS A 238 3.42 13.74 6.58
CA CYS A 238 3.38 14.21 7.95
C CYS A 238 4.42 15.34 8.16
N SER A 239 4.05 16.28 9.00
CA SER A 239 4.92 17.37 9.46
C SER A 239 4.50 17.78 10.86
N LYS A 240 5.36 18.51 11.58
CA LYS A 240 5.01 19.03 12.91
C LYS A 240 3.74 19.89 12.85
N ASN A 241 3.61 20.73 11.83
CA ASN A 241 2.40 21.54 11.62
C ASN A 241 1.14 20.68 11.41
N TYR A 242 1.25 19.65 10.56
CA TYR A 242 0.13 18.72 10.33
C TYR A 242 -0.30 18.02 11.63
N ILE A 243 0.65 17.59 12.46
CA ILE A 243 0.35 16.98 13.77
C ILE A 243 -0.27 18.00 14.71
N THR A 244 0.27 19.23 14.77
CA THR A 244 -0.31 20.34 15.55
C THR A 244 -1.78 20.58 15.19
N ASP A 245 -2.11 20.66 13.90
CA ASP A 245 -3.49 20.84 13.43
C ASP A 245 -4.41 19.69 13.91
N ARG A 246 -3.90 18.45 13.94
CA ARG A 246 -4.64 17.30 14.46
C ARG A 246 -4.82 17.36 15.98
N LEU A 247 -3.77 17.74 16.71
CA LEU A 247 -3.87 17.94 18.17
C LEU A 247 -4.89 19.01 18.52
N LEU A 248 -4.98 20.10 17.76
CA LEU A 248 -5.99 21.15 17.95
C LEU A 248 -7.44 20.66 17.79
N THR A 249 -7.67 19.51 17.13
CA THR A 249 -9.00 18.88 17.00
C THR A 249 -9.38 18.01 18.20
N LEU A 250 -8.47 17.74 19.12
CA LEU A 250 -8.74 16.99 20.35
C LEU A 250 -9.74 17.74 21.24
N GLY A 251 -10.41 17.03 22.12
CA GLY A 251 -11.27 17.59 23.16
C GLY A 251 -10.51 18.51 24.10
N GLU A 252 -11.23 19.42 24.79
CA GLU A 252 -10.61 20.33 25.76
C GLU A 252 -9.90 19.59 26.89
N THR A 253 -10.52 18.51 27.37
CA THR A 253 -9.97 17.68 28.45
C THR A 253 -8.63 17.07 28.06
N ASP A 254 -8.54 16.52 26.84
CA ASP A 254 -7.33 15.86 26.35
C ASP A 254 -6.20 16.87 26.10
N LEU A 255 -6.53 18.04 25.50
CA LEU A 255 -5.54 19.11 25.29
C LEU A 255 -5.04 19.68 26.60
N ARG A 256 -5.93 19.81 27.63
CA ARG A 256 -5.54 20.25 28.98
C ARG A 256 -4.60 19.24 29.61
N ALA A 257 -4.91 17.94 29.52
CA ALA A 257 -4.05 16.89 30.07
C ALA A 257 -2.65 16.93 29.42
N LEU A 258 -2.56 17.00 28.08
CA LEU A 258 -1.28 17.14 27.37
C LEU A 258 -0.49 18.38 27.84
N ARG A 259 -1.16 19.52 28.02
CA ARG A 259 -0.54 20.75 28.53
C ARG A 259 -0.02 20.59 29.96
N ASP A 260 -0.83 19.97 30.82
CA ASP A 260 -0.50 19.78 32.23
C ASP A 260 0.64 18.74 32.43
N ASP A 261 0.82 17.81 31.51
CA ASP A 261 1.96 16.86 31.43
C ASP A 261 3.28 17.56 31.05
N GLY A 262 3.22 18.74 30.44
CA GLY A 262 4.38 19.58 30.12
C GLY A 262 5.16 19.21 28.88
N THR A 263 5.02 17.99 28.41
CA THR A 263 5.63 17.50 27.15
C THR A 263 4.73 16.50 26.48
N ALA A 264 4.75 16.46 25.13
CA ALA A 264 4.06 15.43 24.36
C ALA A 264 4.94 14.88 23.26
N GLU A 265 4.85 13.57 23.03
CA GLU A 265 5.48 12.89 21.93
C GLU A 265 4.41 12.25 21.05
N VAL A 266 4.44 12.53 19.76
CA VAL A 266 3.51 11.96 18.77
C VAL A 266 4.31 11.25 17.69
N LYS A 267 4.10 9.95 17.56
CA LYS A 267 4.70 9.14 16.50
C LYS A 267 3.75 9.06 15.31
N CYS A 268 4.25 9.38 14.11
CA CYS A 268 3.47 9.20 12.90
C CYS A 268 3.27 7.71 12.62
N HIS A 269 2.01 7.28 12.54
CA HIS A 269 1.65 5.89 12.32
C HIS A 269 2.21 5.32 11.00
N PHE A 270 2.25 6.14 9.92
CA PHE A 270 2.69 5.70 8.59
C PHE A 270 4.21 5.65 8.38
N CYS A 271 4.98 6.48 9.05
CA CYS A 271 6.42 6.55 8.75
C CYS A 271 7.32 6.47 9.99
N GLY A 272 6.73 6.34 11.16
CA GLY A 272 7.49 6.23 12.41
C GLY A 272 8.16 7.54 12.87
N ALA A 273 8.07 8.65 12.12
CA ALA A 273 8.65 9.92 12.52
C ALA A 273 8.05 10.40 13.84
N VAL A 274 8.93 10.84 14.76
CA VAL A 274 8.56 11.30 16.09
C VAL A 274 8.57 12.82 16.12
N TYR A 275 7.51 13.41 16.66
CA TYR A 275 7.33 14.84 16.86
C TYR A 275 7.16 15.12 18.34
N THR A 276 8.06 15.90 18.89
CA THR A 276 8.01 16.33 20.30
C THR A 276 7.48 17.75 20.41
N PHE A 277 6.69 17.98 21.46
CA PHE A 277 6.12 19.27 21.80
C PHE A 277 6.52 19.61 23.24
N ASP A 278 7.06 20.79 23.44
CA ASP A 278 7.39 21.30 24.76
C ASP A 278 6.23 22.07 25.41
N GLN A 279 6.43 22.50 26.65
CA GLN A 279 5.41 23.23 27.44
C GLN A 279 4.92 24.47 26.70
N GLU A 280 5.83 25.26 26.08
CA GLU A 280 5.48 26.51 25.42
C GLU A 280 4.58 26.25 24.19
N GLU A 281 4.92 25.22 23.40
CA GLU A 281 4.12 24.78 22.25
C GLU A 281 2.75 24.26 22.66
N LEU A 282 2.67 23.48 23.76
CA LEU A 282 1.41 22.96 24.29
C LEU A 282 0.51 24.08 24.86
N ASP A 283 1.08 25.06 25.56
CA ASP A 283 0.36 26.24 26.02
C ASP A 283 -0.20 27.07 24.86
N ALA A 284 0.61 27.26 23.80
CA ALA A 284 0.18 27.98 22.61
C ALA A 284 -0.98 27.25 21.90
N MET A 285 -0.91 25.92 21.74
CA MET A 285 -1.97 25.11 21.15
C MET A 285 -3.25 25.17 21.98
N TYR A 286 -3.16 25.05 23.31
CA TYR A 286 -4.32 25.15 24.20
C TYR A 286 -5.02 26.49 24.06
N ASN A 287 -4.25 27.60 24.05
CA ASN A 287 -4.80 28.96 23.91
C ASN A 287 -5.48 29.16 22.54
N VAL A 288 -4.93 28.63 21.46
CA VAL A 288 -5.54 28.65 20.12
C VAL A 288 -6.86 27.87 20.12
N ALA A 289 -6.88 26.67 20.66
CA ALA A 289 -8.09 25.85 20.76
C ALA A 289 -9.20 26.54 21.56
N GLN A 290 -8.87 27.20 22.67
CA GLN A 290 -9.83 27.98 23.46
C GLN A 290 -10.45 29.13 22.65
N LYS A 291 -9.63 29.89 21.91
CA LYS A 291 -10.12 30.95 21.02
C LYS A 291 -11.04 30.44 19.92
N MET A 292 -10.68 29.34 19.28
CA MET A 292 -11.50 28.70 18.22
C MET A 292 -12.88 28.28 18.74
N ARG A 293 -12.96 27.76 19.98
CA ARG A 293 -14.22 27.33 20.61
C ARG A 293 -15.08 28.55 20.99
N ALA A 294 -14.48 29.58 21.58
CA ALA A 294 -15.20 30.80 21.92
C ALA A 294 -15.84 31.45 20.68
N MET A 295 -15.18 31.44 19.54
CA MET A 295 -15.73 31.92 18.26
C MET A 295 -16.91 31.09 17.76
N ARG A 296 -16.87 29.75 17.91
CA ARG A 296 -17.99 28.88 17.52
C ARG A 296 -19.22 29.08 18.39
N THR A 297 -19.07 29.23 19.71
CA THR A 297 -20.19 29.46 20.64
C THR A 297 -20.76 30.88 20.55
N GLY A 298 -20.01 31.86 20.07
CA GLY A 298 -20.46 33.24 19.85
C GLY A 298 -21.30 33.44 18.59
N HIS A 299 -21.34 32.47 17.64
CA HIS A 299 -22.15 32.54 16.42
C HIS A 299 -23.52 31.84 16.56
N GLU A 300 -23.78 31.16 17.67
CA GLU A 300 -25.08 30.52 17.97
C GLU A 300 -26.02 31.41 18.86
N LYS A 301 -25.72 32.67 18.97
CA LYS A 301 -26.59 33.66 19.61
C LYS A 301 -27.07 34.71 18.55
#